data_e00596724af803c19e4a0de33d51d4e5
#
_entry.id   e00596724af803c19e4a0de33d51d4e5
#
_cell.length_a   1.000
_cell.length_b   1.000
_cell.length_c   1.000
_cell.angle_alpha   90.00
_cell.angle_beta   90.00
_cell.angle_gamma   90.00
#
_symmetry.space_group_name_H-M   'P 1'
#
loop_
_entity.id
_entity.type
_entity.pdbx_description
1 polymer ?
#
loop_
_entity_poly.entity_id
_entity_poly.type
_entity_poly.pdbx_seq_one_letter_code
_entity_poly.pdbx_strand_id
1 'polypeptide(L)'
;MRKTLFISIALICAISIGYTQQQKTKLTSVLEIYDIEKGTRTVVKEFDGAHIEAPNWTVDGKWLIYNSRGRLYKISPNNPQEPILIDTDFAGACNNDHVLSSDGKSIAISHSAKEDYNSRIYTLPIEGGTPQLITPMAPSYLHGWSPDGKWLAYCAFRNDSKIQDIYIIPAKGGVEIRLTTAEGLDDGPEYSPDGKYIWFNSVRTGLMQVWRMKADGSEQTQMTFDEQSNAWFPHVSPDGKQVVYLTYRKGDLEPHQHVANKNVELRLMSTEGGEYKTIVKLFGGQGTINVNSWAPDSKRFAFVSYRLE
;
A
#
# COMPACT_ATOMS: atom_id res chain seq x y z
N MET A 1 28.20 -63.17 -60.36
CA MET A 1 27.50 -62.66 -59.13
C MET A 1 28.04 -61.33 -58.74
N ARG A 2 27.34 -60.23 -59.11
CA ARG A 2 27.72 -58.84 -58.77
C ARG A 2 26.98 -58.43 -57.46
N LYS A 3 27.72 -58.05 -56.41
CA LYS A 3 27.17 -57.52 -55.17
C LYS A 3 27.03 -56.06 -55.31
N THR A 4 25.81 -55.58 -55.28
CA THR A 4 25.49 -54.12 -55.26
C THR A 4 25.52 -53.64 -53.80
N LEU A 5 26.36 -52.59 -53.52
CA LEU A 5 26.51 -52.02 -52.24
C LEU A 5 25.55 -50.77 -52.18
N PHE A 6 24.57 -50.82 -51.28
CA PHE A 6 23.71 -49.66 -50.99
C PHE A 6 24.37 -48.77 -49.88
N ILE A 7 24.72 -47.58 -50.24
CA ILE A 7 25.17 -46.54 -49.27
C ILE A 7 23.95 -45.73 -48.88
N SER A 8 23.53 -45.85 -47.62
CA SER A 8 22.49 -45.03 -47.02
C SER A 8 23.13 -43.74 -46.49
N ILE A 9 22.78 -42.62 -47.07
CA ILE A 9 23.16 -41.26 -46.57
C ILE A 9 22.12 -40.87 -45.53
N ALA A 10 22.51 -40.82 -44.26
CA ALA A 10 21.70 -40.25 -43.20
C ALA A 10 21.84 -38.71 -43.18
N LEU A 11 20.75 -38.03 -43.50
CA LEU A 11 20.66 -36.57 -43.43
C LEU A 11 20.41 -36.18 -41.98
N ILE A 12 21.41 -35.63 -41.29
CA ILE A 12 21.26 -35.09 -39.94
C ILE A 12 20.73 -33.65 -40.06
N CYS A 13 19.42 -33.46 -39.82
CA CYS A 13 18.84 -32.13 -39.64
C CYS A 13 19.24 -31.61 -38.27
N ALA A 14 20.17 -30.67 -38.19
CA ALA A 14 20.46 -29.92 -36.99
C ALA A 14 19.33 -28.91 -36.74
N ILE A 15 18.45 -29.22 -35.77
CA ILE A 15 17.46 -28.26 -35.27
C ILE A 15 18.19 -27.34 -34.30
N SER A 16 18.51 -26.15 -34.73
CA SER A 16 18.96 -25.05 -33.86
C SER A 16 17.78 -24.56 -33.07
N ILE A 17 17.68 -24.99 -31.80
CA ILE A 17 16.76 -24.42 -30.83
C ILE A 17 17.33 -23.04 -30.43
N GLY A 18 16.78 -21.99 -31.04
CA GLY A 18 17.06 -20.64 -30.65
C GLY A 18 16.49 -20.39 -29.26
N TYR A 19 17.33 -20.38 -28.24
CA TYR A 19 16.97 -19.83 -26.95
C TYR A 19 16.79 -18.32 -27.11
N THR A 20 15.57 -17.84 -27.26
CA THR A 20 15.24 -16.45 -27.02
C THR A 20 15.47 -16.19 -25.54
N GLN A 21 16.56 -15.52 -25.21
CA GLN A 21 16.75 -14.93 -23.89
C GLN A 21 15.57 -13.94 -23.69
N GLN A 22 14.60 -14.34 -22.86
CA GLN A 22 13.59 -13.40 -22.36
C GLN A 22 14.36 -12.32 -21.61
N GLN A 23 14.47 -11.13 -22.19
CA GLN A 23 15.01 -9.98 -21.51
C GLN A 23 14.19 -9.82 -20.23
N LYS A 24 14.83 -9.98 -19.07
CA LYS A 24 14.21 -9.71 -17.78
C LYS A 24 13.89 -8.23 -17.74
N THR A 25 12.63 -7.88 -17.85
CA THR A 25 12.15 -6.51 -17.70
C THR A 25 12.66 -5.97 -16.37
N LYS A 26 13.47 -4.92 -16.40
CA LYS A 26 14.02 -4.28 -15.21
C LYS A 26 12.99 -3.30 -14.67
N LEU A 27 12.64 -3.48 -13.40
CA LEU A 27 11.76 -2.54 -12.69
C LEU A 27 12.62 -1.41 -12.10
N THR A 28 12.21 -0.16 -12.34
CA THR A 28 12.71 1.02 -11.63
C THR A 28 11.55 1.63 -10.85
N SER A 29 11.71 1.77 -9.54
CA SER A 29 10.77 2.50 -8.68
C SER A 29 11.23 3.96 -8.55
N VAL A 30 10.30 4.89 -8.67
CA VAL A 30 10.56 6.33 -8.55
C VAL A 30 9.80 6.87 -7.36
N LEU A 31 10.50 7.30 -6.32
CA LEU A 31 9.93 8.00 -5.17
C LEU A 31 9.74 9.46 -5.55
N GLU A 32 8.51 9.94 -5.44
CA GLU A 32 8.11 11.27 -5.88
C GLU A 32 7.31 12.00 -4.81
N ILE A 33 7.29 13.33 -4.93
CA ILE A 33 6.44 14.23 -4.13
C ILE A 33 5.55 15.01 -5.09
N TYR A 34 4.26 15.09 -4.78
CA TYR A 34 3.31 15.98 -5.43
C TYR A 34 3.01 17.19 -4.54
N ASP A 35 3.14 18.39 -5.11
CA ASP A 35 2.76 19.66 -4.48
C ASP A 35 1.37 20.06 -5.01
N ILE A 36 0.35 20.04 -4.14
CA ILE A 36 -1.05 20.26 -4.56
C ILE A 36 -1.34 21.73 -4.91
N GLU A 37 -0.61 22.68 -4.33
CA GLU A 37 -0.77 24.11 -4.62
C GLU A 37 -0.17 24.46 -5.99
N LYS A 38 1.02 23.91 -6.29
CA LYS A 38 1.71 24.16 -7.55
C LYS A 38 1.27 23.23 -8.69
N GLY A 39 0.67 22.09 -8.36
CA GLY A 39 0.33 21.06 -9.34
C GLY A 39 1.57 20.40 -9.96
N THR A 40 2.66 20.25 -9.21
CA THR A 40 3.94 19.76 -9.72
C THR A 40 4.40 18.48 -9.04
N ARG A 41 5.11 17.64 -9.83
CA ARG A 41 5.79 16.43 -9.36
C ARG A 41 7.28 16.70 -9.22
N THR A 42 7.90 16.19 -8.17
CA THR A 42 9.35 16.27 -7.96
C THR A 42 9.86 14.87 -7.61
N VAL A 43 10.85 14.39 -8.36
CA VAL A 43 11.53 13.12 -8.07
C VAL A 43 12.44 13.33 -6.86
N VAL A 44 12.27 12.47 -5.85
CA VAL A 44 13.16 12.39 -4.68
C VAL A 44 14.34 11.48 -5.02
N LYS A 45 14.05 10.23 -5.42
CA LYS A 45 15.10 9.25 -5.79
C LYS A 45 14.52 8.17 -6.71
N GLU A 46 15.36 7.68 -7.62
CA GLU A 46 15.10 6.50 -8.44
C GLU A 46 15.83 5.29 -7.85
N PHE A 47 15.17 4.13 -7.90
CA PHE A 47 15.66 2.87 -7.34
C PHE A 47 15.67 1.81 -8.44
N ASP A 48 16.79 1.65 -9.09
CA ASP A 48 17.01 0.70 -10.17
C ASP A 48 17.01 -0.75 -9.68
N GLY A 49 16.14 -1.58 -10.23
CA GLY A 49 16.03 -3.00 -9.86
C GLY A 49 15.51 -3.27 -8.45
N ALA A 50 14.99 -2.25 -7.77
CA ALA A 50 14.37 -2.37 -6.46
C ALA A 50 12.89 -1.96 -6.53
N HIS A 51 12.02 -2.78 -5.94
CA HIS A 51 10.63 -2.47 -5.71
C HIS A 51 10.51 -1.81 -4.34
N ILE A 52 10.14 -0.53 -4.31
CA ILE A 52 9.81 0.18 -3.09
C ILE A 52 8.32 0.51 -3.07
N GLU A 53 7.74 0.63 -1.88
CA GLU A 53 6.30 0.79 -1.70
C GLU A 53 5.97 1.69 -0.51
N ALA A 54 4.78 2.29 -0.55
CA ALA A 54 4.10 2.89 0.59
C ALA A 54 4.95 3.94 1.33
N PRO A 55 5.32 5.05 0.68
CA PRO A 55 6.05 6.11 1.37
C PRO A 55 5.17 6.74 2.46
N ASN A 56 5.74 6.90 3.65
CA ASN A 56 5.05 7.48 4.80
C ASN A 56 5.90 8.61 5.37
N TRP A 57 5.35 9.82 5.47
CA TRP A 57 6.11 10.99 5.92
C TRP A 57 6.18 11.05 7.44
N THR A 58 7.38 11.29 7.99
CA THR A 58 7.51 11.48 9.44
C THR A 58 6.85 12.79 9.89
N VAL A 59 6.33 12.80 11.13
CA VAL A 59 5.61 13.96 11.71
C VAL A 59 6.47 15.22 11.76
N ASP A 60 7.79 15.09 11.90
CA ASP A 60 8.74 16.21 11.86
C ASP A 60 9.11 16.68 10.44
N GLY A 61 8.58 16.02 9.41
CA GLY A 61 8.81 16.35 8.00
C GLY A 61 10.20 16.04 7.47
N LYS A 62 11.07 15.36 8.23
CA LYS A 62 12.47 15.15 7.85
C LYS A 62 12.71 13.91 7.01
N TRP A 63 11.85 12.89 7.14
CA TRP A 63 12.05 11.59 6.53
C TRP A 63 10.80 11.10 5.81
N LEU A 64 11.03 10.32 4.75
CA LEU A 64 10.07 9.40 4.15
C LEU A 64 10.49 7.99 4.54
N ILE A 65 9.58 7.23 5.15
CA ILE A 65 9.76 5.81 5.45
C ILE A 65 9.05 5.03 4.35
N TYR A 66 9.65 3.96 3.86
CA TYR A 66 9.07 3.11 2.83
C TYR A 66 9.48 1.64 3.03
N ASN A 67 8.70 0.73 2.45
CA ASN A 67 8.99 -0.69 2.42
C ASN A 67 9.80 -1.07 1.16
N SER A 68 10.71 -2.01 1.30
CA SER A 68 11.33 -2.72 0.19
C SER A 68 11.77 -4.11 0.63
N ARG A 69 11.33 -5.14 -0.11
CA ARG A 69 11.70 -6.55 0.13
C ARG A 69 11.55 -6.99 1.58
N GLY A 70 10.44 -6.60 2.21
CA GLY A 70 10.13 -6.98 3.59
C GLY A 70 10.88 -6.19 4.67
N ARG A 71 11.58 -5.14 4.31
CA ARG A 71 12.33 -4.25 5.22
C ARG A 71 11.85 -2.82 5.10
N LEU A 72 12.03 -2.05 6.15
CA LEU A 72 11.73 -0.62 6.19
C LEU A 72 13.01 0.20 6.07
N TYR A 73 12.91 1.27 5.31
CA TYR A 73 14.00 2.22 5.09
C TYR A 73 13.49 3.63 5.30
N LYS A 74 14.38 4.55 5.68
CA LYS A 74 14.10 5.98 5.70
C LYS A 74 15.05 6.75 4.79
N ILE A 75 14.54 7.79 4.13
CA ILE A 75 15.31 8.69 3.26
C ILE A 75 14.87 10.13 3.47
N SER A 76 15.81 11.09 3.46
CA SER A 76 15.47 12.50 3.54
C SER A 76 14.95 13.01 2.20
N PRO A 77 13.73 13.60 2.14
CA PRO A 77 13.20 14.13 0.88
C PRO A 77 13.95 15.39 0.40
N ASN A 78 14.59 16.14 1.31
CA ASN A 78 15.29 17.38 0.98
C ASN A 78 16.77 17.17 0.63
N ASN A 79 17.35 16.05 1.06
CA ASN A 79 18.74 15.67 0.78
C ASN A 79 18.80 14.14 0.64
N PRO A 80 18.34 13.57 -0.48
CA PRO A 80 18.21 12.13 -0.65
C PRO A 80 19.58 11.47 -0.85
N GLN A 81 20.22 11.13 0.26
CA GLN A 81 21.42 10.29 0.32
C GLN A 81 21.03 8.81 0.16
N GLU A 82 21.95 7.89 0.49
CA GLU A 82 21.61 6.48 0.56
C GLU A 82 20.58 6.22 1.66
N PRO A 83 19.57 5.38 1.39
CA PRO A 83 18.53 5.04 2.36
C PRO A 83 19.11 4.39 3.62
N ILE A 84 18.57 4.74 4.76
CA ILE A 84 18.94 4.19 6.06
C ILE A 84 17.96 3.07 6.40
N LEU A 85 18.48 1.85 6.64
CA LEU A 85 17.68 0.73 7.12
C LEU A 85 17.17 1.03 8.54
N ILE A 86 15.87 0.82 8.77
CA ILE A 86 15.28 0.78 10.11
C ILE A 86 15.38 -0.68 10.58
N ASP A 87 16.09 -0.92 11.65
CA ASP A 87 16.23 -2.27 12.20
C ASP A 87 14.93 -2.71 12.85
N THR A 88 14.31 -3.74 12.30
CA THR A 88 13.08 -4.36 12.79
C THR A 88 13.33 -5.74 13.38
N ASP A 89 14.58 -6.03 13.81
CA ASP A 89 14.99 -7.28 14.44
C ASP A 89 14.51 -8.51 13.64
N PHE A 90 13.67 -9.36 14.23
CA PHE A 90 13.13 -10.57 13.58
C PHE A 90 12.13 -10.29 12.45
N ALA A 91 11.51 -9.10 12.42
CA ALA A 91 10.46 -8.77 11.43
C ALA A 91 11.04 -8.41 10.07
N GLY A 92 11.48 -9.43 9.34
CA GLY A 92 12.10 -9.31 8.01
C GLY A 92 11.18 -9.59 6.83
N ALA A 93 9.87 -9.78 7.07
CA ALA A 93 8.85 -10.03 6.06
C ALA A 93 7.67 -9.05 6.24
N CYS A 94 7.99 -7.76 6.41
CA CYS A 94 7.00 -6.69 6.45
C CYS A 94 6.39 -6.51 5.05
N ASN A 95 5.08 -6.35 4.98
CA ASN A 95 4.43 -5.89 3.76
C ASN A 95 4.47 -4.34 3.69
N ASN A 96 3.69 -3.75 2.80
CA ASN A 96 3.63 -2.30 2.61
C ASN A 96 2.74 -1.56 3.63
N ASP A 97 2.18 -2.26 4.63
CA ASP A 97 1.35 -1.65 5.66
C ASP A 97 2.21 -1.27 6.87
N HIS A 98 2.55 0.00 6.98
CA HIS A 98 3.25 0.56 8.13
C HIS A 98 2.71 1.96 8.42
N VAL A 99 2.47 2.27 9.70
CA VAL A 99 1.83 3.52 10.12
C VAL A 99 2.58 4.12 11.30
N LEU A 100 2.79 5.44 11.26
CA LEU A 100 3.45 6.16 12.33
C LEU A 100 2.45 6.58 13.41
N SER A 101 2.89 6.55 14.67
CA SER A 101 2.14 7.16 15.76
C SER A 101 2.09 8.68 15.59
N SER A 102 1.01 9.31 16.05
CA SER A 102 0.81 10.75 15.94
C SER A 102 1.88 11.57 16.69
N ASP A 103 2.50 11.00 17.73
CA ASP A 103 3.62 11.63 18.45
C ASP A 103 4.99 11.42 17.78
N GLY A 104 5.03 10.69 16.66
CA GLY A 104 6.22 10.41 15.86
C GLY A 104 7.26 9.53 16.53
N LYS A 105 6.93 8.82 17.64
CA LYS A 105 7.90 8.02 18.40
C LYS A 105 7.87 6.54 18.08
N SER A 106 6.78 6.06 17.49
CA SER A 106 6.56 4.65 17.20
C SER A 106 6.13 4.43 15.77
N ILE A 107 6.37 3.23 15.27
CA ILE A 107 5.84 2.72 14.02
C ILE A 107 5.12 1.40 14.28
N ALA A 108 3.96 1.24 13.70
CA ALA A 108 3.26 -0.05 13.62
C ALA A 108 3.49 -0.66 12.24
N ILE A 109 3.61 -1.97 12.19
CA ILE A 109 3.94 -2.73 10.98
C ILE A 109 3.07 -3.98 10.86
N SER A 110 2.76 -4.37 9.64
CA SER A 110 2.26 -5.71 9.33
C SER A 110 3.44 -6.60 8.93
N HIS A 111 3.61 -7.73 9.61
CA HIS A 111 4.69 -8.67 9.36
C HIS A 111 4.16 -10.09 9.28
N SER A 112 4.57 -10.83 8.24
CA SER A 112 4.24 -12.26 8.08
C SER A 112 5.12 -13.11 8.98
N ALA A 113 4.50 -13.74 9.97
CA ALA A 113 5.19 -14.61 10.92
C ALA A 113 5.71 -15.89 10.23
N LYS A 114 6.89 -16.38 10.63
CA LYS A 114 7.53 -17.57 10.01
C LYS A 114 6.77 -18.87 10.27
N GLU A 115 5.99 -18.90 11.35
CA GLU A 115 5.30 -20.11 11.85
C GLU A 115 4.16 -20.54 10.92
N ASP A 116 3.45 -19.57 10.34
CA ASP A 116 2.25 -19.83 9.52
C ASP A 116 2.11 -18.92 8.29
N TYR A 117 3.09 -18.04 8.07
CA TYR A 117 3.12 -17.05 6.99
C TYR A 117 1.93 -16.07 7.00
N ASN A 118 1.19 -15.98 8.09
CA ASN A 118 0.11 -15.02 8.23
C ASN A 118 0.61 -13.67 8.76
N SER A 119 0.02 -12.60 8.24
CA SER A 119 0.31 -11.25 8.68
C SER A 119 -0.25 -10.97 10.07
N ARG A 120 0.55 -10.35 10.93
CA ARG A 120 0.18 -9.83 12.25
C ARG A 120 0.70 -8.42 12.42
N ILE A 121 0.06 -7.68 13.29
CA ILE A 121 0.44 -6.30 13.57
C ILE A 121 1.36 -6.27 14.80
N TYR A 122 2.44 -5.51 14.65
CA TYR A 122 3.43 -5.26 15.68
C TYR A 122 3.68 -3.76 15.81
N THR A 123 4.16 -3.31 16.97
CA THR A 123 4.63 -1.94 17.19
C THR A 123 6.08 -1.94 17.67
N LEU A 124 6.84 -0.91 17.29
CA LEU A 124 8.23 -0.72 17.72
C LEU A 124 8.58 0.77 17.73
N PRO A 125 9.70 1.17 18.37
CA PRO A 125 10.20 2.54 18.25
C PRO A 125 10.50 2.92 16.80
N ILE A 126 10.28 4.19 16.42
CA ILE A 126 10.52 4.66 15.04
C ILE A 126 11.99 4.52 14.61
N GLU A 127 12.92 4.55 15.56
CA GLU A 127 14.35 4.36 15.29
C GLU A 127 14.76 2.88 15.13
N GLY A 128 13.79 1.96 15.31
CA GLY A 128 14.03 0.52 15.24
C GLY A 128 14.05 -0.15 16.61
N GLY A 129 14.16 -1.48 16.61
CA GLY A 129 14.18 -2.31 17.80
C GLY A 129 13.32 -3.57 17.65
N THR A 130 13.17 -4.33 18.73
CA THR A 130 12.39 -5.57 18.73
C THR A 130 10.88 -5.27 18.72
N PRO A 131 10.13 -5.71 17.68
CA PRO A 131 8.70 -5.47 17.56
C PRO A 131 7.88 -6.19 18.65
N GLN A 132 6.86 -5.52 19.16
CA GLN A 132 5.89 -6.06 20.11
C GLN A 132 4.61 -6.48 19.40
N LEU A 133 4.17 -7.72 19.58
CA LEU A 133 2.95 -8.25 18.99
C LEU A 133 1.70 -7.55 19.53
N ILE A 134 0.84 -7.08 18.62
CA ILE A 134 -0.44 -6.44 18.97
C ILE A 134 -1.62 -7.33 18.64
N THR A 135 -1.66 -7.93 17.42
CA THR A 135 -2.76 -8.81 17.00
C THR A 135 -2.33 -10.28 17.08
N PRO A 136 -2.74 -11.06 18.09
CA PRO A 136 -2.44 -12.50 18.14
C PRO A 136 -3.20 -13.28 17.07
N MET A 137 -4.40 -12.84 16.68
CA MET A 137 -5.18 -13.46 15.61
C MET A 137 -4.68 -12.97 14.23
N ALA A 138 -4.70 -13.87 13.25
CA ALA A 138 -4.17 -13.65 11.90
C ALA A 138 -5.11 -14.27 10.83
N PRO A 139 -5.09 -13.75 9.58
CA PRO A 139 -4.31 -12.59 9.16
C PRO A 139 -4.91 -11.26 9.64
N SER A 140 -4.04 -10.27 9.82
CA SER A 140 -4.38 -8.88 10.14
C SER A 140 -3.45 -7.95 9.37
N TYR A 141 -4.00 -6.90 8.72
CA TYR A 141 -3.30 -5.95 7.88
C TYR A 141 -3.55 -4.52 8.35
N LEU A 142 -2.50 -3.84 8.75
CA LEU A 142 -2.54 -2.53 9.40
C LEU A 142 -2.77 -1.41 8.38
N HIS A 143 -3.61 -0.42 8.73
CA HIS A 143 -3.76 0.77 7.90
C HIS A 143 -3.87 2.09 8.68
N GLY A 144 -4.26 2.09 9.94
CA GLY A 144 -4.50 3.31 10.69
C GLY A 144 -4.00 3.26 12.14
N TRP A 145 -3.66 4.44 12.66
CA TRP A 145 -3.40 4.70 14.06
C TRP A 145 -4.23 5.89 14.51
N SER A 146 -4.98 5.77 15.61
CA SER A 146 -5.79 6.90 16.09
C SER A 146 -4.92 8.09 16.50
N PRO A 147 -5.37 9.35 16.27
CA PRO A 147 -4.57 10.53 16.61
C PRO A 147 -4.22 10.66 18.10
N ASP A 148 -5.03 10.07 18.98
CA ASP A 148 -4.76 10.02 20.43
C ASP A 148 -3.78 8.91 20.83
N GLY A 149 -3.29 8.13 19.84
CA GLY A 149 -2.32 7.04 20.03
C GLY A 149 -2.86 5.77 20.66
N LYS A 150 -4.19 5.67 20.92
CA LYS A 150 -4.75 4.56 21.71
C LYS A 150 -5.20 3.36 20.90
N TRP A 151 -5.54 3.52 19.61
CA TRP A 151 -6.14 2.49 18.78
C TRP A 151 -5.39 2.30 17.47
N LEU A 152 -5.28 1.06 17.02
CA LEU A 152 -4.89 0.70 15.65
C LEU A 152 -6.13 0.27 14.88
N ALA A 153 -6.25 0.72 13.63
CA ALA A 153 -7.28 0.29 12.69
C ALA A 153 -6.64 -0.60 11.60
N TYR A 154 -7.30 -1.69 11.27
CA TYR A 154 -6.78 -2.69 10.36
C TYR A 154 -7.90 -3.48 9.71
N CYS A 155 -7.59 -4.20 8.65
CA CYS A 155 -8.50 -5.15 8.06
C CYS A 155 -8.07 -6.59 8.35
N ALA A 156 -9.03 -7.50 8.47
CA ALA A 156 -8.76 -8.87 8.86
C ALA A 156 -9.83 -9.85 8.39
N PHE A 157 -9.42 -11.11 8.21
CA PHE A 157 -10.31 -12.25 8.09
C PHE A 157 -10.48 -12.92 9.44
N ARG A 158 -11.72 -13.21 9.86
CA ARG A 158 -12.02 -13.87 11.13
C ARG A 158 -13.05 -14.97 10.95
N ASN A 159 -13.00 -15.99 11.83
CA ASN A 159 -13.98 -17.08 11.91
C ASN A 159 -14.15 -17.82 10.56
N ASP A 160 -13.05 -18.16 9.91
CA ASP A 160 -13.02 -18.82 8.58
C ASP A 160 -13.77 -18.06 7.47
N SER A 161 -14.10 -16.79 7.72
CA SER A 161 -14.69 -15.91 6.71
C SER A 161 -13.69 -15.64 5.59
N LYS A 162 -14.18 -15.66 4.36
CA LYS A 162 -13.44 -15.19 3.19
C LYS A 162 -13.64 -13.68 2.94
N ILE A 163 -14.42 -13.04 3.81
CA ILE A 163 -14.71 -11.61 3.75
C ILE A 163 -13.75 -10.90 4.71
N GLN A 164 -13.14 -9.86 4.22
CA GLN A 164 -12.25 -8.98 4.97
C GLN A 164 -13.05 -7.81 5.50
N ASP A 165 -12.99 -7.58 6.78
CA ASP A 165 -13.68 -6.50 7.48
C ASP A 165 -12.70 -5.62 8.23
N ILE A 166 -13.18 -4.44 8.64
CA ILE A 166 -12.43 -3.48 9.43
C ILE A 166 -12.60 -3.77 10.92
N TYR A 167 -11.47 -3.76 11.61
CA TYR A 167 -11.33 -3.93 13.04
C TYR A 167 -10.50 -2.81 13.65
N ILE A 168 -10.71 -2.57 14.94
CA ILE A 168 -9.81 -1.77 15.78
C ILE A 168 -9.34 -2.60 16.98
N ILE A 169 -8.14 -2.28 17.47
CA ILE A 169 -7.56 -2.91 18.67
C ILE A 169 -6.81 -1.84 19.46
N PRO A 170 -6.78 -1.91 20.82
CA PRO A 170 -5.90 -1.03 21.58
C PRO A 170 -4.44 -1.13 21.09
N ALA A 171 -3.75 0.00 20.94
CA ALA A 171 -2.37 0.03 20.42
C ALA A 171 -1.34 -0.72 21.31
N LYS A 172 -1.74 -1.12 22.50
CA LYS A 172 -0.95 -1.97 23.41
C LYS A 172 -1.39 -3.43 23.41
N GLY A 173 -2.27 -3.82 22.48
CA GLY A 173 -2.92 -5.14 22.46
C GLY A 173 -4.16 -5.20 23.36
N GLY A 174 -4.94 -6.25 23.20
CA GLY A 174 -6.18 -6.45 23.95
C GLY A 174 -7.27 -7.10 23.09
N VAL A 175 -8.52 -6.75 23.37
CA VAL A 175 -9.69 -7.27 22.64
C VAL A 175 -9.91 -6.41 21.39
N GLU A 176 -9.99 -7.05 20.24
CA GLU A 176 -10.34 -6.38 18.98
C GLU A 176 -11.86 -6.13 18.88
N ILE A 177 -12.23 -5.07 18.19
CA ILE A 177 -13.62 -4.69 17.92
C ILE A 177 -13.81 -4.67 16.41
N ARG A 178 -14.79 -5.43 15.88
CA ARG A 178 -15.19 -5.40 14.49
C ARG A 178 -16.09 -4.20 14.23
N LEU A 179 -15.77 -3.39 13.21
CA LEU A 179 -16.51 -2.17 12.86
C LEU A 179 -17.40 -2.34 11.63
N THR A 180 -17.05 -3.25 10.71
CA THR A 180 -17.86 -3.49 9.50
C THR A 180 -18.33 -4.94 9.40
N THR A 181 -19.50 -5.13 8.78
CA THR A 181 -20.15 -6.44 8.60
C THR A 181 -20.90 -6.52 7.26
N ALA A 182 -20.67 -5.58 6.35
CA ALA A 182 -21.32 -5.58 5.05
C ALA A 182 -20.81 -6.73 4.17
N GLU A 183 -21.60 -7.14 3.20
CA GLU A 183 -21.11 -8.09 2.20
C GLU A 183 -20.02 -7.45 1.34
N GLY A 184 -19.00 -8.25 1.02
CA GLY A 184 -17.85 -7.83 0.22
C GLY A 184 -16.65 -7.40 1.08
N LEU A 185 -15.61 -6.97 0.39
CA LEU A 185 -14.34 -6.60 1.01
C LEU A 185 -14.39 -5.15 1.49
N ASP A 186 -14.02 -4.93 2.74
CA ASP A 186 -13.71 -3.63 3.34
C ASP A 186 -12.22 -3.58 3.68
N ASP A 187 -11.51 -2.51 3.29
CA ASP A 187 -10.06 -2.40 3.40
C ASP A 187 -9.59 -0.96 3.64
N GLY A 188 -8.31 -0.78 3.97
CA GLY A 188 -7.62 0.50 4.05
C GLY A 188 -8.17 1.47 5.11
N PRO A 189 -8.49 1.05 6.36
CA PRO A 189 -9.06 1.94 7.36
C PRO A 189 -8.04 2.93 7.90
N GLU A 190 -8.31 4.23 7.75
CA GLU A 190 -7.48 5.31 8.26
C GLU A 190 -8.29 6.31 9.09
N TYR A 191 -7.79 6.67 10.27
CA TYR A 191 -8.42 7.71 11.09
C TYR A 191 -8.25 9.09 10.47
N SER A 192 -9.31 9.90 10.52
CA SER A 192 -9.18 11.34 10.27
C SER A 192 -8.29 12.01 11.32
N PRO A 193 -7.60 13.11 10.99
CA PRO A 193 -6.69 13.78 11.92
C PRO A 193 -7.34 14.26 13.23
N ASP A 194 -8.64 14.51 13.23
CA ASP A 194 -9.42 14.88 14.42
C ASP A 194 -9.96 13.67 15.21
N GLY A 195 -9.72 12.45 14.70
CA GLY A 195 -10.13 11.19 15.32
C GLY A 195 -11.64 10.88 15.29
N LYS A 196 -12.44 11.72 14.61
CA LYS A 196 -13.90 11.51 14.58
C LYS A 196 -14.34 10.44 13.60
N TYR A 197 -13.59 10.26 12.52
CA TYR A 197 -13.94 9.37 11.42
C TYR A 197 -12.85 8.36 11.14
N ILE A 198 -13.25 7.23 10.56
CA ILE A 198 -12.39 6.28 9.87
C ILE A 198 -12.80 6.30 8.40
N TRP A 199 -11.84 6.59 7.52
CA TRP A 199 -11.97 6.48 6.08
C TRP A 199 -11.52 5.10 5.66
N PHE A 200 -12.21 4.52 4.68
CA PHE A 200 -11.90 3.17 4.23
C PHE A 200 -12.42 2.99 2.80
N ASN A 201 -12.12 1.87 2.19
CA ASN A 201 -12.69 1.47 0.91
C ASN A 201 -13.52 0.21 1.05
N SER A 202 -14.59 0.11 0.26
CA SER A 202 -15.56 -0.98 0.31
C SER A 202 -16.11 -1.31 -1.07
N VAL A 203 -16.28 -2.60 -1.35
CA VAL A 203 -16.85 -3.10 -2.62
C VAL A 203 -18.37 -3.31 -2.55
N ARG A 204 -19.00 -3.03 -1.41
CA ARG A 204 -20.44 -3.33 -1.13
C ARG A 204 -21.45 -2.74 -2.10
N THR A 205 -21.05 -1.75 -2.92
CA THR A 205 -21.91 -1.17 -3.97
C THR A 205 -21.53 -1.61 -5.39
N GLY A 206 -20.73 -2.69 -5.50
CA GLY A 206 -20.35 -3.32 -6.77
C GLY A 206 -18.98 -2.95 -7.27
N LEU A 207 -18.59 -1.68 -7.26
CA LEU A 207 -17.19 -1.23 -7.45
C LEU A 207 -16.57 -0.89 -6.10
N MET A 208 -15.25 -0.97 -6.03
CA MET A 208 -14.53 -0.46 -4.86
C MET A 208 -14.67 1.06 -4.81
N GLN A 209 -15.20 1.57 -3.70
CA GLN A 209 -15.44 3.00 -3.49
C GLN A 209 -14.87 3.43 -2.13
N VAL A 210 -14.58 4.73 -2.00
CA VAL A 210 -14.21 5.35 -0.73
C VAL A 210 -15.45 5.54 0.13
N TRP A 211 -15.33 5.17 1.39
CA TRP A 211 -16.35 5.31 2.44
C TRP A 211 -15.77 6.02 3.65
N ARG A 212 -16.64 6.53 4.49
CA ARG A 212 -16.33 7.13 5.78
C ARG A 212 -17.33 6.65 6.83
N MET A 213 -16.88 6.36 8.03
CA MET A 213 -17.71 6.03 9.19
C MET A 213 -17.24 6.82 10.41
N LYS A 214 -18.07 6.94 11.46
CA LYS A 214 -17.60 7.40 12.76
C LYS A 214 -16.57 6.44 13.33
N ALA A 215 -15.72 6.90 14.24
CA ALA A 215 -14.66 6.08 14.84
C ALA A 215 -15.18 4.86 15.63
N ASP A 216 -16.47 4.84 15.99
CA ASP A 216 -17.16 3.72 16.62
C ASP A 216 -17.78 2.72 15.62
N GLY A 217 -17.60 2.93 14.29
CA GLY A 217 -18.13 2.12 13.21
C GLY A 217 -19.53 2.51 12.73
N SER A 218 -20.20 3.47 13.39
CA SER A 218 -21.52 3.96 13.00
C SER A 218 -21.50 4.94 11.81
N GLU A 219 -22.66 5.24 11.24
CA GLU A 219 -22.86 6.23 10.16
C GLU A 219 -21.94 6.02 8.95
N GLN A 220 -21.87 4.77 8.44
CA GLN A 220 -21.09 4.42 7.26
C GLN A 220 -21.67 5.08 6.02
N THR A 221 -20.90 5.99 5.39
CA THR A 221 -21.35 6.81 4.27
C THR A 221 -20.39 6.66 3.09
N GLN A 222 -20.94 6.42 1.89
CA GLN A 222 -20.17 6.40 0.65
C GLN A 222 -19.74 7.83 0.28
N MET A 223 -18.48 7.98 -0.11
CA MET A 223 -17.87 9.29 -0.43
C MET A 223 -17.50 9.43 -1.90
N THR A 224 -17.32 8.32 -2.65
CA THR A 224 -17.08 8.33 -4.10
C THR A 224 -18.15 7.54 -4.82
N PHE A 225 -18.54 7.98 -6.04
CA PHE A 225 -19.64 7.44 -6.82
C PHE A 225 -19.26 7.23 -8.29
N ASP A 226 -17.97 7.13 -8.60
CA ASP A 226 -17.50 6.95 -9.97
C ASP A 226 -17.78 5.51 -10.45
N GLU A 227 -18.63 5.40 -11.46
CA GLU A 227 -18.98 4.11 -12.08
C GLU A 227 -17.94 3.58 -13.06
N GLN A 228 -16.84 4.31 -13.28
CA GLN A 228 -15.78 3.98 -14.24
C GLN A 228 -14.46 3.58 -13.60
N SER A 229 -14.38 3.60 -12.25
CA SER A 229 -13.16 3.24 -11.54
C SER A 229 -13.40 2.57 -10.20
N ASN A 230 -12.39 1.83 -9.74
CA ASN A 230 -12.28 1.28 -8.40
C ASN A 230 -11.36 2.19 -7.58
N ALA A 231 -11.86 2.76 -6.49
CA ALA A 231 -11.17 3.71 -5.62
C ALA A 231 -10.61 3.02 -4.37
N TRP A 232 -9.31 3.23 -4.09
CA TRP A 232 -8.55 2.55 -3.07
C TRP A 232 -7.73 3.52 -2.21
N PHE A 233 -7.51 3.16 -0.94
CA PHE A 233 -6.59 3.80 -0.01
C PHE A 233 -6.80 5.31 0.13
N PRO A 234 -7.92 5.75 0.73
CA PRO A 234 -8.18 7.15 1.01
C PRO A 234 -7.30 7.66 2.15
N HIS A 235 -6.51 8.70 1.90
CA HIS A 235 -5.64 9.33 2.87
C HIS A 235 -6.00 10.78 3.09
N VAL A 236 -6.37 11.11 4.34
CA VAL A 236 -6.77 12.46 4.73
C VAL A 236 -5.54 13.33 4.98
N SER A 237 -5.56 14.56 4.46
CA SER A 237 -4.51 15.56 4.75
C SER A 237 -4.48 15.91 6.23
N PRO A 238 -3.31 16.25 6.82
CA PRO A 238 -3.20 16.61 8.25
C PRO A 238 -4.11 17.73 8.72
N ASP A 239 -4.47 18.68 7.85
CA ASP A 239 -5.43 19.76 8.15
C ASP A 239 -6.90 19.32 8.05
N GLY A 240 -7.16 18.07 7.69
CA GLY A 240 -8.49 17.48 7.63
C GLY A 240 -9.36 17.96 6.47
N LYS A 241 -8.80 18.60 5.43
CA LYS A 241 -9.61 19.23 4.36
C LYS A 241 -9.69 18.43 3.08
N GLN A 242 -8.69 17.60 2.78
CA GLN A 242 -8.57 16.90 1.51
C GLN A 242 -8.30 15.42 1.70
N VAL A 243 -8.70 14.64 0.72
CA VAL A 243 -8.43 13.20 0.64
C VAL A 243 -7.77 12.92 -0.69
N VAL A 244 -6.58 12.32 -0.66
CA VAL A 244 -5.96 11.70 -1.84
C VAL A 244 -6.27 10.21 -1.83
N TYR A 245 -6.57 9.64 -3.01
CA TYR A 245 -6.84 8.22 -3.18
C TYR A 245 -6.38 7.73 -4.55
N LEU A 246 -6.19 6.43 -4.67
CA LEU A 246 -5.76 5.77 -5.89
C LEU A 246 -6.96 5.16 -6.60
N THR A 247 -6.95 5.18 -7.95
CA THR A 247 -8.00 4.51 -8.74
C THR A 247 -7.42 3.63 -9.83
N TYR A 248 -8.06 2.45 -10.01
CA TYR A 248 -7.91 1.59 -11.18
C TYR A 248 -9.13 1.78 -12.08
N ARG A 249 -8.92 1.75 -13.39
CA ARG A 249 -10.03 1.79 -14.33
C ARG A 249 -10.89 0.54 -14.20
N LYS A 250 -12.21 0.71 -14.29
CA LYS A 250 -13.15 -0.41 -14.34
C LYS A 250 -12.81 -1.38 -15.47
N GLY A 251 -12.75 -2.67 -15.15
CA GLY A 251 -12.42 -3.73 -16.10
C GLY A 251 -10.94 -4.07 -16.22
N ASP A 252 -10.03 -3.26 -15.65
CA ASP A 252 -8.60 -3.60 -15.59
C ASP A 252 -8.31 -4.68 -14.53
N LEU A 253 -9.13 -4.71 -13.48
CA LEU A 253 -9.10 -5.65 -12.35
C LEU A 253 -10.52 -5.93 -11.86
N GLU A 254 -10.70 -7.05 -11.16
CA GLU A 254 -11.90 -7.27 -10.36
C GLU A 254 -11.99 -6.21 -9.24
N PRO A 255 -13.20 -5.76 -8.86
CA PRO A 255 -13.38 -4.67 -7.89
C PRO A 255 -12.66 -4.86 -6.55
N HIS A 256 -12.50 -6.09 -6.10
CA HIS A 256 -11.83 -6.45 -4.84
C HIS A 256 -10.31 -6.62 -4.96
N GLN A 257 -9.74 -6.37 -6.14
CA GLN A 257 -8.31 -6.54 -6.39
C GLN A 257 -7.59 -5.20 -6.45
N HIS A 258 -6.41 -5.14 -5.85
CA HIS A 258 -5.44 -4.07 -5.98
C HIS A 258 -4.05 -4.68 -6.16
N VAL A 259 -3.42 -4.44 -7.28
CA VAL A 259 -2.11 -5.02 -7.60
C VAL A 259 -1.16 -3.93 -8.08
N ALA A 260 0.14 -4.19 -7.97
CA ALA A 260 1.18 -3.34 -8.55
C ALA A 260 1.22 -3.45 -10.09
N ASN A 261 1.96 -2.56 -10.72
CA ASN A 261 2.28 -2.56 -12.14
C ASN A 261 1.04 -2.43 -13.05
N LYS A 262 0.21 -1.45 -12.73
CA LYS A 262 -0.98 -1.04 -13.52
C LYS A 262 -0.95 0.46 -13.84
N ASN A 263 -1.70 0.85 -14.86
CA ASN A 263 -2.01 2.26 -15.08
C ASN A 263 -3.06 2.69 -14.05
N VAL A 264 -2.74 3.68 -13.24
CA VAL A 264 -3.59 4.18 -12.17
C VAL A 264 -3.64 5.69 -12.18
N GLU A 265 -4.61 6.25 -11.47
CA GLU A 265 -4.71 7.68 -11.24
C GLU A 265 -4.68 7.98 -9.73
N LEU A 266 -4.00 9.06 -9.35
CA LEU A 266 -4.19 9.69 -8.05
C LEU A 266 -5.21 10.80 -8.19
N ARG A 267 -6.21 10.77 -7.33
CA ARG A 267 -7.31 11.73 -7.30
C ARG A 267 -7.36 12.44 -5.96
N LEU A 268 -7.81 13.68 -6.01
CA LEU A 268 -7.94 14.54 -4.84
C LEU A 268 -9.38 15.02 -4.74
N MET A 269 -9.98 14.95 -3.55
CA MET A 269 -11.32 15.47 -3.25
C MET A 269 -11.36 16.15 -1.89
N SER A 270 -12.43 16.89 -1.61
CA SER A 270 -12.72 17.43 -0.27
C SER A 270 -13.12 16.32 0.71
N THR A 271 -12.81 16.46 1.99
CA THR A 271 -13.32 15.60 3.06
C THR A 271 -14.84 15.69 3.23
N GLU A 272 -15.48 16.73 2.70
CA GLU A 272 -16.94 16.86 2.64
C GLU A 272 -17.56 16.05 1.49
N GLY A 273 -16.72 15.40 0.63
CA GLY A 273 -17.15 14.72 -0.56
C GLY A 273 -17.35 15.67 -1.75
N GLY A 274 -18.10 15.20 -2.76
CA GLY A 274 -18.37 15.98 -3.98
C GLY A 274 -17.45 15.62 -5.14
N GLU A 275 -17.08 16.61 -5.95
CA GLU A 275 -16.25 16.41 -7.13
C GLU A 275 -14.80 16.06 -6.76
N TYR A 276 -14.18 15.27 -7.60
CA TYR A 276 -12.75 14.94 -7.51
C TYR A 276 -11.98 15.54 -8.70
N LYS A 277 -10.67 15.69 -8.49
CA LYS A 277 -9.72 16.07 -9.54
C LYS A 277 -8.69 14.96 -9.71
N THR A 278 -8.50 14.45 -10.93
CA THR A 278 -7.34 13.61 -11.27
C THR A 278 -6.09 14.51 -11.30
N ILE A 279 -5.14 14.24 -10.41
CA ILE A 279 -3.94 15.06 -10.24
C ILE A 279 -2.69 14.40 -10.82
N VAL A 280 -2.62 13.06 -10.83
CA VAL A 280 -1.51 12.30 -11.41
C VAL A 280 -2.05 11.08 -12.14
N LYS A 281 -1.52 10.81 -13.34
CA LYS A 281 -1.63 9.51 -14.04
C LYS A 281 -0.26 8.87 -14.08
N LEU A 282 -0.17 7.60 -13.71
CA LEU A 282 1.11 6.92 -13.57
C LEU A 282 0.97 5.40 -13.75
N PHE A 283 2.10 4.74 -14.00
CA PHE A 283 2.22 3.31 -13.86
C PHE A 283 2.62 3.01 -12.40
N GLY A 284 1.74 2.33 -11.65
CA GLY A 284 1.83 2.18 -10.21
C GLY A 284 0.95 1.05 -9.71
N GLY A 285 0.10 1.33 -8.73
CA GLY A 285 -0.85 0.38 -8.14
C GLY A 285 -0.66 0.24 -6.64
N GLN A 286 -0.89 -0.95 -6.10
CA GLN A 286 -0.58 -1.24 -4.70
C GLN A 286 0.88 -0.83 -4.41
N GLY A 287 1.11 -0.19 -3.28
CA GLY A 287 2.42 0.35 -2.92
C GLY A 287 2.65 1.80 -3.38
N THR A 288 1.86 2.33 -4.31
CA THR A 288 1.98 3.74 -4.72
C THR A 288 1.68 4.69 -3.57
N ILE A 289 0.54 4.51 -2.88
CA ILE A 289 0.12 5.28 -1.68
C ILE A 289 -0.66 4.38 -0.71
N ASN A 290 -0.18 3.20 -0.39
CA ASN A 290 -0.89 2.22 0.46
C ASN A 290 -1.10 2.69 1.90
N VAL A 291 -0.31 3.65 2.36
CA VAL A 291 -0.39 4.29 3.68
C VAL A 291 -0.38 5.80 3.54
N ASN A 292 -0.80 6.52 4.57
CA ASN A 292 -0.83 7.98 4.53
C ASN A 292 0.57 8.56 4.31
N SER A 293 0.70 9.28 3.22
CA SER A 293 1.96 9.86 2.75
C SER A 293 1.94 11.39 2.69
N TRP A 294 0.95 12.04 3.29
CA TRP A 294 0.90 13.49 3.39
C TRP A 294 2.06 14.04 4.21
N ALA A 295 2.67 15.10 3.71
CA ALA A 295 3.59 15.91 4.49
C ALA A 295 2.85 16.65 5.61
N PRO A 296 3.51 16.96 6.74
CA PRO A 296 2.89 17.68 7.86
C PRO A 296 2.31 19.05 7.49
N ASP A 297 2.75 19.64 6.37
CA ASP A 297 2.27 20.93 5.88
C ASP A 297 0.91 20.87 5.15
N SER A 298 0.34 19.69 4.93
CA SER A 298 -0.90 19.46 4.18
C SER A 298 -0.90 19.95 2.74
N LYS A 299 0.28 20.28 2.18
CA LYS A 299 0.44 20.82 0.83
C LYS A 299 1.08 19.83 -0.13
N ARG A 300 1.73 18.82 0.41
CA ARG A 300 2.48 17.82 -0.34
C ARG A 300 2.19 16.43 0.15
N PHE A 301 2.28 15.46 -0.75
CA PHE A 301 2.31 14.05 -0.38
C PHE A 301 3.33 13.29 -1.22
N ALA A 302 3.85 12.20 -0.68
CA ALA A 302 4.77 11.32 -1.38
C ALA A 302 4.03 10.17 -2.04
N PHE A 303 4.58 9.64 -3.13
CA PHE A 303 4.05 8.45 -3.81
C PHE A 303 5.15 7.74 -4.59
N VAL A 304 4.88 6.50 -5.00
CA VAL A 304 5.81 5.73 -5.84
C VAL A 304 5.18 5.45 -7.19
N SER A 305 5.92 5.75 -8.26
CA SER A 305 5.62 5.27 -9.61
C SER A 305 6.65 4.24 -10.05
N TYR A 306 6.31 3.45 -11.08
CA TYR A 306 7.19 2.41 -11.60
C TYR A 306 7.47 2.61 -13.08
N ARG A 307 8.64 2.14 -13.54
CA ARG A 307 8.99 1.98 -14.94
C ARG A 307 9.48 0.55 -15.18
N LEU A 308 9.08 -0.04 -16.31
CA LEU A 308 9.56 -1.34 -16.78
C LEU A 308 10.39 -1.10 -18.04
N GLU A 309 11.65 -1.55 -18.05
CA GLU A 309 12.62 -1.42 -19.15
C GLU A 309 13.05 -2.79 -19.67
#